data_2b4282809360c27d3847dcbb3f04b74a
#
_entry.id   2b4282809360c27d3847dcbb3f04b74a
#
_cell.length_a   1.000
_cell.length_b   1.000
_cell.length_c   1.000
_cell.angle_alpha   90.00
_cell.angle_beta   90.00
_cell.angle_gamma   90.00
#
_symmetry.space_group_name_H-M   'P 1'
#
loop_
_entity.id
_entity.type
_entity.pdbx_description
1 polymer ?
#
loop_
_entity_poly.entity_id
_entity_poly.type
_entity_poly.pdbx_seq_one_letter_code
_entity_poly.pdbx_strand_id
1 'polypeptide(L)'
;MTRMKYLVAAATLSLVLTGCSSNKDVVPDNPPSELYATAQQKLQDGNFKGAITQLEALDNRYPFGPYSQQVQLDLIYAYYKSADLPLAQAS
;
A
#
# COMPACT_ATOMS: atom_id res chain seq x y z
N MET A 1 -50.08 2.51 8.01
CA MET A 1 -49.20 2.56 9.15
C MET A 1 -48.07 1.62 9.07
N THR A 2 -48.37 0.36 8.84
CA THR A 2 -47.34 -0.66 8.77
C THR A 2 -46.40 -0.48 7.56
N ARG A 3 -46.82 0.23 6.55
CA ARG A 3 -46.03 0.40 5.34
C ARG A 3 -44.82 1.27 5.57
N MET A 4 -44.87 2.17 6.49
CA MET A 4 -43.74 3.05 6.73
C MET A 4 -42.54 2.30 7.30
N LYS A 5 -42.79 1.24 7.99
CA LYS A 5 -41.71 0.44 8.57
C LYS A 5 -40.87 -0.22 7.50
N TYR A 6 -41.46 -0.61 6.40
CA TYR A 6 -40.73 -1.27 5.33
C TYR A 6 -39.86 -0.29 4.57
N LEU A 7 -40.30 0.93 4.47
CA LEU A 7 -39.50 1.96 3.80
C LEU A 7 -38.24 2.28 4.56
N VAL A 8 -38.34 2.29 5.87
CA VAL A 8 -37.17 2.55 6.72
C VAL A 8 -36.16 1.41 6.62
N ALA A 9 -36.66 0.19 6.57
CA ALA A 9 -35.77 -0.96 6.47
C ALA A 9 -34.99 -0.97 5.15
N ALA A 10 -35.62 -0.51 4.09
CA ALA A 10 -34.95 -0.47 2.80
C ALA A 10 -33.84 0.57 2.74
N ALA A 11 -34.00 1.64 3.49
CA ALA A 11 -33.01 2.72 3.46
C ALA A 11 -31.71 2.35 4.14
N THR A 12 -31.75 1.47 5.13
CA THR A 12 -30.56 1.12 5.87
C THR A 12 -29.61 0.21 5.12
N LEU A 13 -30.10 -0.47 4.11
CA LEU A 13 -29.29 -1.43 3.38
C LEU A 13 -28.23 -0.80 2.51
N SER A 14 -28.47 0.39 2.06
CA SER A 14 -27.57 1.04 1.11
C SER A 14 -26.27 1.54 1.72
N LEU A 15 -26.17 1.62 3.02
CA LEU A 15 -25.00 2.15 3.69
C LEU A 15 -23.84 1.18 3.76
N VAL A 16 -24.10 -0.08 3.60
CA VAL A 16 -23.07 -1.10 3.76
C VAL A 16 -22.04 -1.06 2.65
N LEU A 17 -22.40 -0.52 1.51
CA LEU A 17 -21.54 -0.55 0.34
C LEU A 17 -20.40 0.47 0.36
N THR A 18 -20.45 1.44 1.23
CA THR A 18 -19.47 2.50 1.22
C THR A 18 -18.20 2.18 1.99
N GLY A 19 -18.21 1.12 2.76
CA GLY A 19 -17.07 0.82 3.61
C GLY A 19 -15.97 0.04 2.94
N CYS A 20 -16.12 -0.32 1.69
CA CYS A 20 -15.19 -1.24 1.05
C CYS A 20 -14.12 -0.58 0.21
N SER A 21 -14.06 0.71 0.16
CA SER A 21 -13.17 1.38 -0.75
C SER A 21 -11.90 1.81 -0.07
N SER A 22 -11.12 0.88 0.39
CA SER A 22 -9.84 1.24 0.96
C SER A 22 -8.76 0.99 -0.08
N ASN A 23 -8.52 1.96 -0.92
CA ASN A 23 -7.48 1.89 -1.94
C ASN A 23 -6.27 2.72 -1.57
N LYS A 24 -6.02 2.90 -0.30
CA LYS A 24 -4.88 3.72 0.13
C LYS A 24 -3.55 3.11 -0.22
N ASP A 25 -3.51 1.83 -0.49
CA ASP A 25 -2.25 1.16 -0.82
C ASP A 25 -2.03 1.06 -2.33
N VAL A 26 -2.90 1.67 -3.11
CA VAL A 26 -2.75 1.63 -4.56
C VAL A 26 -1.66 2.60 -4.98
N VAL A 27 -0.66 2.08 -5.66
CA VAL A 27 0.43 2.89 -6.17
C VAL A 27 0.02 3.46 -7.52
N PRO A 28 0.13 4.78 -7.73
CA PRO A 28 -0.24 5.37 -9.00
C PRO A 28 0.58 4.81 -10.17
N ASP A 29 0.04 4.97 -11.37
CA ASP A 29 0.70 4.50 -12.58
C ASP A 29 1.73 5.53 -13.06
N ASN A 30 2.79 5.65 -12.30
CA ASN A 30 3.87 6.58 -12.58
C ASN A 30 5.01 5.88 -13.32
N PRO A 31 5.88 6.64 -14.01
CA PRO A 31 7.06 6.04 -14.63
C PRO A 31 7.98 5.37 -13.61
N PRO A 32 8.81 4.41 -14.05
CA PRO A 32 9.70 3.72 -13.13
C PRO A 32 10.62 4.65 -12.34
N SER A 33 11.09 5.71 -12.94
CA SER A 33 11.98 6.65 -12.25
C SER A 33 11.28 7.34 -11.08
N GLU A 34 10.00 7.64 -11.23
CA GLU A 34 9.23 8.27 -10.16
C GLU A 34 8.90 7.30 -9.06
N LEU A 35 8.53 6.07 -9.42
CA LEU A 35 8.28 5.03 -8.43
C LEU A 35 9.53 4.76 -7.61
N TYR A 36 10.67 4.71 -8.29
CA TYR A 36 11.94 4.48 -7.62
C TYR A 36 12.31 5.63 -6.68
N ALA A 37 12.16 6.87 -7.15
CA ALA A 37 12.45 8.05 -6.33
C ALA A 37 11.56 8.10 -5.09
N THR A 38 10.28 7.79 -5.24
CA THR A 38 9.36 7.74 -4.11
C THR A 38 9.77 6.66 -3.12
N ALA A 39 10.16 5.49 -3.62
CA ALA A 39 10.62 4.42 -2.75
C ALA A 39 11.86 4.82 -1.96
N GLN A 40 12.83 5.47 -2.62
CA GLN A 40 14.04 5.92 -1.96
C GLN A 40 13.74 6.94 -0.87
N GLN A 41 12.83 7.84 -1.14
CA GLN A 41 12.42 8.83 -0.15
C GLN A 41 11.82 8.16 1.08
N LYS A 42 10.99 7.16 0.87
CA LYS A 42 10.37 6.43 1.98
C LYS A 42 11.40 5.64 2.78
N LEU A 43 12.39 5.08 2.12
CA LEU A 43 13.49 4.40 2.82
C LEU A 43 14.25 5.38 3.70
N GLN A 44 14.55 6.57 3.17
CA GLN A 44 15.27 7.60 3.93
C GLN A 44 14.46 8.08 5.12
N ASP A 45 13.15 8.13 4.99
CA ASP A 45 12.25 8.57 6.05
C ASP A 45 12.00 7.48 7.10
N GLY A 46 12.49 6.27 6.87
CA GLY A 46 12.22 5.16 7.77
C GLY A 46 10.85 4.55 7.58
N ASN A 47 10.15 4.92 6.52
CA ASN A 47 8.84 4.36 6.20
C ASN A 47 9.05 3.10 5.36
N PHE A 48 9.46 2.03 6.01
CA PHE A 48 9.84 0.81 5.30
C PHE A 48 8.63 0.11 4.69
N LYS A 49 7.49 0.13 5.35
CA LYS A 49 6.29 -0.47 4.78
C LYS A 49 5.84 0.26 3.52
N GLY A 50 5.88 1.59 3.55
CA GLY A 50 5.56 2.37 2.37
C GLY A 50 6.56 2.15 1.24
N ALA A 51 7.84 2.03 1.59
CA ALA A 51 8.86 1.72 0.59
C ALA A 51 8.63 0.37 -0.05
N ILE A 52 8.28 -0.64 0.74
CA ILE A 52 7.97 -1.98 0.22
C ILE A 52 6.83 -1.90 -0.79
N THR A 53 5.76 -1.17 -0.47
CA THR A 53 4.63 -1.03 -1.38
C THR A 53 5.06 -0.45 -2.73
N GLN A 54 5.89 0.59 -2.71
CA GLN A 54 6.39 1.21 -3.93
C GLN A 54 7.33 0.27 -4.69
N LEU A 55 8.23 -0.38 -3.98
CA LEU A 55 9.21 -1.27 -4.60
C LEU A 55 8.55 -2.50 -5.22
N GLU A 56 7.55 -3.06 -4.54
CA GLU A 56 6.80 -4.19 -5.08
C GLU A 56 6.02 -3.80 -6.33
N ALA A 57 5.43 -2.61 -6.33
CA ALA A 57 4.75 -2.13 -7.51
C ALA A 57 5.71 -1.97 -8.69
N LEU A 58 6.89 -1.43 -8.42
CA LEU A 58 7.92 -1.26 -9.43
C LEU A 58 8.38 -2.61 -9.97
N ASP A 59 8.61 -3.57 -9.09
CA ASP A 59 9.02 -4.91 -9.48
C ASP A 59 7.97 -5.62 -10.33
N ASN A 60 6.70 -5.48 -9.94
CA ASN A 60 5.61 -6.14 -10.66
C ASN A 60 5.34 -5.53 -12.03
N ARG A 61 5.46 -4.23 -12.14
CA ARG A 61 5.14 -3.52 -13.37
C ARG A 61 6.31 -3.50 -14.35
N TYR A 62 7.53 -3.46 -13.83
CA TYR A 62 8.73 -3.32 -14.64
C TYR A 62 9.80 -4.31 -14.19
N PRO A 63 9.52 -5.62 -14.29
CA PRO A 63 10.44 -6.64 -13.74
C PRO A 63 11.79 -6.69 -14.42
N PHE A 64 11.88 -6.20 -15.64
CA PHE A 64 13.15 -6.17 -16.39
C PHE A 64 13.59 -4.74 -16.70
N GLY A 65 13.10 -3.80 -15.90
CA GLY A 65 13.42 -2.41 -16.10
C GLY A 65 14.81 -2.03 -15.58
N PRO A 66 15.16 -0.76 -15.74
CA PRO A 66 16.51 -0.30 -15.38
C PRO A 66 16.82 -0.38 -13.89
N TYR A 67 15.80 -0.45 -13.05
CA TYR A 67 16.00 -0.48 -11.60
C TYR A 67 15.84 -1.87 -11.00
N SER A 68 15.69 -2.91 -11.83
CA SER A 68 15.27 -4.21 -11.33
C SER A 68 16.23 -4.80 -10.30
N GLN A 69 17.53 -4.68 -10.50
CA GLN A 69 18.50 -5.18 -9.54
C GLN A 69 18.49 -4.38 -8.24
N GLN A 70 18.45 -3.07 -8.35
CA GLN A 70 18.44 -2.21 -7.17
C GLN A 70 17.15 -2.41 -6.37
N VAL A 71 16.04 -2.62 -7.05
CA VAL A 71 14.76 -2.89 -6.38
C VAL A 71 14.85 -4.14 -5.52
N GLN A 72 15.48 -5.20 -6.02
CA GLN A 72 15.62 -6.43 -5.23
C GLN A 72 16.44 -6.20 -3.98
N LEU A 73 17.54 -5.47 -4.09
CA LEU A 73 18.37 -5.15 -2.94
C LEU A 73 17.61 -4.28 -1.93
N ASP A 74 16.90 -3.29 -2.43
CA ASP A 74 16.13 -2.39 -1.57
C ASP A 74 14.98 -3.13 -0.87
N LEU A 75 14.35 -4.09 -1.54
CA LEU A 75 13.31 -4.90 -0.93
C LEU A 75 13.87 -5.74 0.22
N ILE A 76 15.01 -6.37 0.00
CA ILE A 76 15.66 -7.14 1.06
C ILE A 76 15.92 -6.25 2.27
N TYR A 77 16.48 -5.09 2.03
CA TYR A 77 16.78 -4.13 3.09
C TYR A 77 15.50 -3.68 3.81
N ALA A 78 14.47 -3.34 3.04
CA ALA A 78 13.22 -2.83 3.61
C ALA A 78 12.49 -3.91 4.41
N TYR A 79 12.48 -5.14 3.92
CA TYR A 79 11.89 -6.25 4.67
C TYR A 79 12.62 -6.47 5.98
N TYR A 80 13.94 -6.45 5.94
CA TYR A 80 14.75 -6.63 7.14
C TYR A 80 14.45 -5.54 8.18
N LYS A 81 14.45 -4.30 7.74
CA LYS A 81 14.19 -3.19 8.65
C LYS A 81 12.76 -3.19 9.16
N SER A 82 11.81 -3.54 8.32
CA SER A 82 10.40 -3.60 8.71
C SER A 82 10.17 -4.68 9.76
N ALA A 83 10.81 -5.82 9.64
CA ALA A 83 10.68 -6.91 10.60
C ALA A 83 11.41 -6.60 11.91
N ASP A 84 12.50 -5.84 11.83
CA ASP A 84 13.33 -5.54 12.98
C ASP A 84 12.67 -4.58 13.96
N LEU A 85 11.88 -3.64 13.42
CA LEU A 85 11.27 -2.60 14.24
C LEU A 85 10.36 -3.15 15.34
N PRO A 86 9.45 -4.10 15.07
CA PRO A 86 8.60 -4.65 16.13
C PRO A 86 9.41 -5.34 17.22
N LEU A 87 10.49 -6.01 16.86
CA LEU A 87 11.34 -6.69 17.85
C LEU A 87 12.07 -5.67 18.71
N ALA A 88 12.57 -4.62 18.11
CA ALA A 88 13.24 -3.55 18.83
C ALA A 88 12.31 -2.87 19.81
N GLN A 89 11.06 -2.68 19.42
CA GLN A 89 10.07 -2.05 20.28
C GLN A 89 9.64 -2.96 21.42
N ALA A 90 9.66 -4.26 21.22
CA ALA A 90 9.27 -5.22 22.24
C ALA A 90 10.33 -5.37 23.33
N SER A 91 11.57 -5.12 23.02
CA SER A 91 12.66 -5.25 23.97
C SER A 91 12.83 -4.00 24.81
#